data_fbeccd7c5c27a6de02bfc4e8404b3186
#
_entry.id   fbeccd7c5c27a6de02bfc4e8404b3186
#
_cell.length_a   1.000
_cell.length_b   1.000
_cell.length_c   1.000
_cell.angle_alpha   90.00
_cell.angle_beta   90.00
_cell.angle_gamma   90.00
#
_symmetry.space_group_name_H-M   'P 1'
#
loop_
_entity.id
_entity.type
_entity.pdbx_description
1 polymer ?
#
loop_
_entity_poly.entity_id
_entity_poly.type
_entity_poly.pdbx_seq_one_letter_code
_entity_poly.pdbx_strand_id
1 'polypeptide(L)'
;MNRKKIVTGLLCMAGLLPVCAQQRVLSVDEMFRLADTNSRSIRSHRLAVDETKQGIKTAKSDKLPSIEANLSFSYIGNGWMTDRDFSDGQKASMPHYGNNFAIKATQVVYAGGAINRSIQLSELQQQVAELELQDNRQEVRFLLVGYYLELYQLYNQQEVYEKNIEQTRLLVKEIQAAFQQGTALKSDITRYELQLQNLELGLTSTRNRIKILNRQLTTMIGLAPETVILPDTTVLARNIERRDELSWQGMKNESPRLKLADLGVEMSKKQQDLVRAGRRPNIGLVAANNFDGPILIEVPPIDKNFNYWYVGIGISYKFDALFKNNKKLKQARIATRKA
;
A
#
# COMPACT_ATOMS: atom_id res chain seq x y z
N MET A 1 -13.20 0.48 -59.72
CA MET A 1 -14.23 1.22 -58.97
C MET A 1 -14.93 0.25 -57.99
N ASN A 2 -14.73 0.48 -56.70
CA ASN A 2 -15.50 -0.05 -55.54
C ASN A 2 -15.61 -1.56 -55.25
N ARG A 3 -14.58 -2.13 -54.62
CA ARG A 3 -14.70 -3.37 -53.86
C ARG A 3 -14.28 -3.23 -52.35
N LYS A 4 -14.15 -2.00 -51.81
CA LYS A 4 -13.69 -1.74 -50.42
C LYS A 4 -14.76 -1.26 -49.44
N LYS A 5 -16.06 -1.29 -49.75
CA LYS A 5 -17.11 -0.77 -48.89
C LYS A 5 -18.10 -1.80 -48.33
N ILE A 6 -17.91 -3.11 -48.48
CA ILE A 6 -18.84 -4.16 -48.01
C ILE A 6 -18.28 -4.92 -46.77
N VAL A 7 -17.02 -4.73 -46.38
CA VAL A 7 -16.45 -5.49 -45.24
C VAL A 7 -16.63 -4.78 -43.88
N THR A 8 -17.01 -3.51 -43.86
CA THR A 8 -17.15 -2.72 -42.61
C THR A 8 -18.52 -2.84 -41.93
N GLY A 9 -19.48 -3.49 -42.57
CA GLY A 9 -20.88 -3.63 -42.05
C GLY A 9 -21.16 -4.89 -41.23
N LEU A 10 -20.27 -5.87 -41.17
CA LEU A 10 -20.55 -7.18 -40.54
C LEU A 10 -19.85 -7.39 -39.18
N LEU A 11 -19.12 -6.38 -38.64
CA LEU A 11 -18.37 -6.53 -37.38
C LEU A 11 -19.04 -5.89 -36.17
N CYS A 12 -20.25 -5.33 -36.28
CA CYS A 12 -20.95 -4.68 -35.15
C CYS A 12 -22.12 -5.48 -34.58
N MET A 13 -22.28 -6.75 -34.91
CA MET A 13 -23.44 -7.55 -34.43
C MET A 13 -23.07 -8.72 -33.51
N ALA A 14 -21.83 -8.75 -32.98
CA ALA A 14 -21.37 -9.76 -32.03
C ALA A 14 -21.14 -9.11 -30.66
N GLY A 15 -22.19 -9.01 -29.81
CA GLY A 15 -21.92 -8.54 -28.45
C GLY A 15 -23.07 -8.17 -27.54
N LEU A 16 -24.29 -8.59 -27.80
CA LEU A 16 -25.36 -8.53 -26.81
C LEU A 16 -25.75 -9.95 -26.39
N LEU A 17 -24.82 -10.66 -25.77
CA LEU A 17 -25.20 -11.80 -24.94
C LEU A 17 -25.91 -11.21 -23.72
N PRO A 18 -27.15 -11.66 -23.39
CA PRO A 18 -27.76 -11.29 -22.13
C PRO A 18 -26.83 -11.77 -21.02
N VAL A 19 -26.31 -10.85 -20.19
CA VAL A 19 -25.62 -11.18 -18.95
C VAL A 19 -26.67 -11.81 -18.04
N CYS A 20 -26.90 -13.11 -18.20
CA CYS A 20 -27.70 -13.90 -17.29
C CYS A 20 -26.99 -13.86 -15.94
N ALA A 21 -27.66 -13.38 -14.91
CA ALA A 21 -27.14 -13.43 -13.53
C ALA A 21 -26.80 -14.89 -13.22
N GLN A 22 -25.50 -15.21 -13.24
CA GLN A 22 -25.03 -16.58 -13.02
C GLN A 22 -25.12 -16.89 -11.52
N GLN A 23 -26.07 -17.75 -11.16
CA GLN A 23 -26.10 -18.30 -9.81
C GLN A 23 -24.92 -19.24 -9.60
N ARG A 24 -24.18 -19.03 -8.52
CA ARG A 24 -23.00 -19.85 -8.19
C ARG A 24 -23.07 -20.29 -6.75
N VAL A 25 -23.13 -21.59 -6.53
CA VAL A 25 -22.92 -22.17 -5.20
C VAL A 25 -21.44 -22.03 -4.89
N LEU A 26 -21.10 -21.38 -3.79
CA LEU A 26 -19.73 -21.06 -3.40
C LEU A 26 -19.44 -21.70 -2.04
N SER A 27 -18.38 -22.52 -1.98
CA SER A 27 -17.87 -23.04 -0.72
C SER A 27 -16.91 -22.04 -0.06
N VAL A 28 -16.70 -22.16 1.26
CA VAL A 28 -15.77 -21.30 2.01
C VAL A 28 -14.34 -21.42 1.48
N ASP A 29 -13.89 -22.62 1.16
CA ASP A 29 -12.53 -22.87 0.65
C ASP A 29 -12.34 -22.24 -0.74
N GLU A 30 -13.34 -22.34 -1.62
CA GLU A 30 -13.31 -21.68 -2.92
C GLU A 30 -13.31 -20.17 -2.80
N MET A 31 -14.11 -19.62 -1.89
CA MET A 31 -14.14 -18.20 -1.57
C MET A 31 -12.75 -17.68 -1.13
N PHE A 32 -12.04 -18.42 -0.27
CA PHE A 32 -10.70 -18.07 0.15
C PHE A 32 -9.71 -18.09 -1.02
N ARG A 33 -9.74 -19.11 -1.89
CA ARG A 33 -8.88 -19.18 -3.08
C ARG A 33 -9.12 -18.00 -4.02
N LEU A 34 -10.38 -17.65 -4.26
CA LEU A 34 -10.73 -16.50 -5.10
C LEU A 34 -10.22 -15.19 -4.48
N ALA A 35 -10.38 -15.01 -3.17
CA ALA A 35 -9.88 -13.84 -2.46
C ALA A 35 -8.34 -13.74 -2.52
N ASP A 36 -7.64 -14.84 -2.28
CA ASP A 36 -6.17 -14.88 -2.35
C ASP A 36 -5.63 -14.49 -3.75
N THR A 37 -6.41 -14.75 -4.81
CA THR A 37 -6.02 -14.43 -6.18
C THR A 37 -6.46 -13.03 -6.61
N ASN A 38 -7.71 -12.64 -6.27
CA ASN A 38 -8.37 -11.50 -6.89
C ASN A 38 -8.55 -10.31 -5.95
N SER A 39 -8.41 -10.48 -4.62
CA SER A 39 -8.61 -9.38 -3.66
C SER A 39 -7.63 -8.24 -3.92
N ARG A 40 -8.17 -7.03 -4.08
CA ARG A 40 -7.37 -5.82 -4.27
C ARG A 40 -6.52 -5.51 -3.04
N SER A 41 -7.05 -5.78 -1.83
CA SER A 41 -6.31 -5.58 -0.58
C SER A 41 -5.10 -6.50 -0.50
N ILE A 42 -5.28 -7.81 -0.74
CA ILE A 42 -4.17 -8.79 -0.73
C ILE A 42 -3.15 -8.45 -1.82
N ARG A 43 -3.60 -8.04 -3.00
CA ARG A 43 -2.71 -7.62 -4.09
C ARG A 43 -1.88 -6.40 -3.71
N SER A 44 -2.49 -5.40 -3.06
CA SER A 44 -1.78 -4.21 -2.58
C SER A 44 -0.67 -4.57 -1.60
N HIS A 45 -0.93 -5.43 -0.60
CA HIS A 45 0.09 -5.88 0.35
C HIS A 45 1.17 -6.75 -0.30
N ARG A 46 0.83 -7.53 -1.34
CA ARG A 46 1.82 -8.27 -2.12
C ARG A 46 2.78 -7.34 -2.87
N LEU A 47 2.25 -6.27 -3.46
CA LEU A 47 3.07 -5.23 -4.09
C LEU A 47 3.94 -4.48 -3.08
N ALA A 48 3.45 -4.25 -1.85
CA ALA A 48 4.26 -3.66 -0.77
C ALA A 48 5.44 -4.58 -0.38
N VAL A 49 5.26 -5.90 -0.37
CA VAL A 49 6.38 -6.85 -0.19
C VAL A 49 7.39 -6.73 -1.33
N ASP A 50 6.95 -6.62 -2.57
CA ASP A 50 7.86 -6.48 -3.72
C ASP A 50 8.58 -5.11 -3.71
N GLU A 51 7.91 -4.05 -3.27
CA GLU A 51 8.50 -2.73 -3.04
C GLU A 51 9.63 -2.80 -1.99
N THR A 52 9.39 -3.43 -0.84
CA THR A 52 10.42 -3.57 0.21
C THR A 52 11.59 -4.43 -0.23
N LYS A 53 11.36 -5.49 -1.03
CA LYS A 53 12.43 -6.27 -1.67
C LYS A 53 13.31 -5.41 -2.59
N GLN A 54 12.68 -4.51 -3.35
CA GLN A 54 13.43 -3.55 -4.16
C GLN A 54 14.16 -2.52 -3.28
N GLY A 55 13.57 -2.10 -2.16
CA GLY A 55 14.17 -1.23 -1.16
C GLY A 55 15.50 -1.79 -0.61
N ILE A 56 15.60 -3.10 -0.38
CA ILE A 56 16.86 -3.75 0.02
C ILE A 56 17.93 -3.60 -1.08
N LYS A 57 17.55 -3.80 -2.35
CA LYS A 57 18.49 -3.62 -3.47
C LYS A 57 18.97 -2.18 -3.57
N THR A 58 18.06 -1.22 -3.36
CA THR A 58 18.38 0.21 -3.32
C THR A 58 19.34 0.52 -2.17
N ALA A 59 19.07 0.02 -0.95
CA ALA A 59 19.97 0.20 0.18
C ALA A 59 21.36 -0.45 -0.04
N LYS A 60 21.41 -1.57 -0.77
CA LYS A 60 22.69 -2.20 -1.16
C LYS A 60 23.44 -1.40 -2.20
N SER A 61 22.76 -0.62 -3.06
CA SER A 61 23.42 0.24 -4.04
C SER A 61 24.22 1.40 -3.40
N ASP A 62 23.91 1.76 -2.14
CA ASP A 62 24.72 2.74 -1.38
C ASP A 62 26.17 2.28 -1.12
N LYS A 63 26.46 0.99 -1.39
CA LYS A 63 27.84 0.45 -1.37
C LYS A 63 28.58 0.72 -2.69
N LEU A 64 27.91 1.10 -3.74
CA LEU A 64 28.52 1.39 -5.03
C LEU A 64 29.08 2.81 -5.07
N PRO A 65 30.08 3.10 -5.94
CA PRO A 65 30.55 4.45 -6.12
C PRO A 65 29.46 5.36 -6.72
N SER A 66 29.36 6.59 -6.24
CA SER A 66 28.62 7.66 -6.90
C SER A 66 29.48 8.32 -7.94
N ILE A 67 28.95 8.51 -9.15
CA ILE A 67 29.63 9.21 -10.24
C ILE A 67 28.75 10.41 -10.62
N GLU A 68 29.33 11.60 -10.54
CA GLU A 68 28.66 12.86 -10.85
C GLU A 68 29.42 13.55 -12.00
N ALA A 69 28.69 14.09 -12.95
CA ALA A 69 29.24 14.94 -14.02
C ALA A 69 28.55 16.30 -13.94
N ASN A 70 29.34 17.35 -13.83
CA ASN A 70 28.87 18.73 -13.79
C ASN A 70 29.41 19.48 -15.00
N LEU A 71 28.57 20.23 -15.68
CA LEU A 71 28.92 21.12 -16.78
C LEU A 71 28.27 22.47 -16.50
N SER A 72 29.07 23.51 -16.47
CA SER A 72 28.58 24.88 -16.36
C SER A 72 29.29 25.81 -17.32
N PHE A 73 28.51 26.76 -17.84
CA PHE A 73 29.02 27.91 -18.60
C PHE A 73 28.57 29.16 -17.87
N SER A 74 29.48 30.12 -17.76
CA SER A 74 29.23 31.38 -17.08
C SER A 74 29.68 32.58 -17.88
N TYR A 75 28.98 33.70 -17.74
CA TYR A 75 29.47 35.00 -18.16
C TYR A 75 30.04 35.71 -16.94
N ILE A 76 31.30 36.14 -17.06
CA ILE A 76 32.07 36.77 -16.01
C ILE A 76 32.14 38.27 -16.32
N GLY A 77 31.65 39.10 -15.42
CA GLY A 77 31.78 40.54 -15.50
C GLY A 77 33.21 41.03 -15.20
N ASN A 78 33.54 42.24 -15.55
CA ASN A 78 34.81 42.83 -15.14
C ASN A 78 34.88 42.97 -13.61
N GLY A 79 36.06 42.71 -13.06
CA GLY A 79 36.35 42.91 -11.67
C GLY A 79 36.61 44.39 -11.31
N TRP A 80 36.59 44.67 -10.04
CA TRP A 80 36.99 45.96 -9.50
C TRP A 80 37.97 45.71 -8.34
N MET A 81 39.18 46.28 -8.41
CA MET A 81 40.20 46.16 -7.38
C MET A 81 40.31 47.49 -6.64
N THR A 82 40.40 47.42 -5.32
CA THR A 82 40.66 48.54 -4.48
C THR A 82 41.74 48.18 -3.46
N ASP A 83 42.38 49.17 -2.90
CA ASP A 83 43.20 48.95 -1.71
C ASP A 83 42.36 48.49 -0.53
N ARG A 84 42.96 47.98 0.53
CA ARG A 84 42.23 47.44 1.70
C ARG A 84 41.40 48.49 2.44
N ASP A 85 41.73 49.76 2.28
CA ASP A 85 41.01 50.93 2.79
C ASP A 85 39.94 51.45 1.83
N PHE A 86 39.66 50.71 0.72
CA PHE A 86 38.74 51.02 -0.33
C PHE A 86 39.15 52.24 -1.21
N SER A 87 40.38 52.68 -1.12
CA SER A 87 40.93 53.71 -2.00
C SER A 87 41.45 53.08 -3.33
N ASP A 88 41.88 53.94 -4.26
CA ASP A 88 42.54 53.58 -5.54
C ASP A 88 41.85 52.50 -6.37
N GLY A 89 40.51 52.64 -6.53
CA GLY A 89 39.71 51.71 -7.29
C GLY A 89 40.09 51.62 -8.77
N GLN A 90 40.47 50.43 -9.23
CA GLN A 90 40.82 50.14 -10.59
C GLN A 90 39.97 49.04 -11.18
N LYS A 91 39.59 49.18 -12.47
CA LYS A 91 38.86 48.15 -13.19
C LYS A 91 39.84 47.03 -13.60
N ALA A 92 39.55 45.81 -13.16
CA ALA A 92 40.24 44.58 -13.59
C ALA A 92 39.50 43.97 -14.79
N SER A 93 40.16 43.93 -15.93
CA SER A 93 39.60 43.25 -17.12
C SER A 93 39.61 41.75 -16.90
N MET A 94 38.45 41.12 -17.09
CA MET A 94 38.26 39.67 -16.90
C MET A 94 37.89 39.00 -18.20
N PRO A 95 38.34 37.73 -18.44
CA PRO A 95 37.79 36.91 -19.51
C PRO A 95 36.29 36.70 -19.28
N HIS A 96 35.48 36.97 -20.31
CA HIS A 96 34.02 37.02 -20.13
C HIS A 96 33.34 35.66 -20.17
N TYR A 97 33.95 34.63 -20.73
CA TYR A 97 33.36 33.32 -20.89
C TYR A 97 34.07 32.31 -20.01
N GLY A 98 33.32 31.76 -19.04
CA GLY A 98 33.81 30.71 -18.17
C GLY A 98 33.14 29.37 -18.49
N ASN A 99 33.91 28.31 -18.39
CA ASN A 99 33.47 26.94 -18.48
C ASN A 99 34.03 26.12 -17.32
N ASN A 100 33.24 25.21 -16.84
CA ASN A 100 33.64 24.18 -15.90
C ASN A 100 33.01 22.86 -16.30
N PHE A 101 33.83 21.86 -16.53
CA PHE A 101 33.43 20.47 -16.70
C PHE A 101 34.15 19.61 -15.70
N ALA A 102 33.40 18.92 -14.84
CA ALA A 102 33.97 18.07 -13.81
C ALA A 102 33.27 16.70 -13.80
N ILE A 103 34.06 15.64 -13.80
CA ILE A 103 33.62 14.28 -13.49
C ILE A 103 34.23 13.89 -12.16
N LYS A 104 33.37 13.54 -11.18
CA LYS A 104 33.79 13.13 -9.85
C LYS A 104 33.21 11.78 -9.51
N ALA A 105 34.03 10.83 -9.11
CA ALA A 105 33.65 9.54 -8.56
C ALA A 105 34.00 9.52 -7.05
N THR A 106 33.02 9.11 -6.24
CA THR A 106 33.21 8.98 -4.80
C THR A 106 32.78 7.59 -4.34
N GLN A 107 33.67 6.85 -3.71
CA GLN A 107 33.39 5.54 -3.11
C GLN A 107 33.46 5.63 -1.60
N VAL A 108 32.35 5.38 -0.91
CA VAL A 108 32.34 5.28 0.55
C VAL A 108 32.98 3.96 0.97
N VAL A 109 34.08 4.04 1.69
CA VAL A 109 34.78 2.86 2.26
C VAL A 109 34.28 2.58 3.67
N TYR A 110 34.05 3.64 4.45
CA TYR A 110 33.56 3.54 5.82
C TYR A 110 32.67 4.72 6.18
N ALA A 111 31.48 4.44 6.67
CA ALA A 111 30.50 5.43 7.15
C ALA A 111 30.01 5.10 8.56
N GLY A 112 30.91 4.73 9.47
CA GLY A 112 30.52 4.35 10.83
C GLY A 112 29.66 3.09 10.93
N GLY A 113 29.53 2.33 9.86
CA GLY A 113 28.62 1.19 9.74
C GLY A 113 27.17 1.57 9.33
N ALA A 114 26.92 2.84 8.96
CA ALA A 114 25.59 3.34 8.61
C ALA A 114 24.97 2.55 7.45
N ILE A 115 25.72 2.32 6.37
CA ILE A 115 25.24 1.60 5.17
C ILE A 115 24.75 0.18 5.54
N ASN A 116 25.55 -0.58 6.30
CA ASN A 116 25.15 -1.94 6.70
C ASN A 116 23.92 -1.93 7.61
N ARG A 117 23.78 -0.94 8.50
CA ARG A 117 22.60 -0.80 9.36
C ARG A 117 21.36 -0.37 8.58
N SER A 118 21.53 0.47 7.56
CA SER A 118 20.46 0.83 6.63
C SER A 118 19.95 -0.39 5.87
N ILE A 119 20.86 -1.25 5.39
CA ILE A 119 20.48 -2.52 4.74
C ILE A 119 19.72 -3.43 5.70
N GLN A 120 20.21 -3.62 6.93
CA GLN A 120 19.51 -4.42 7.95
C GLN A 120 18.13 -3.86 8.27
N LEU A 121 17.98 -2.54 8.31
CA LEU A 121 16.67 -1.90 8.51
C LEU A 121 15.73 -2.19 7.36
N SER A 122 16.22 -2.13 6.11
CA SER A 122 15.42 -2.49 4.93
C SER A 122 15.03 -3.98 4.90
N GLU A 123 15.91 -4.87 5.40
CA GLU A 123 15.60 -6.30 5.56
C GLU A 123 14.50 -6.54 6.61
N LEU A 124 14.51 -5.80 7.72
CA LEU A 124 13.43 -5.85 8.70
C LEU A 124 12.11 -5.27 8.15
N GLN A 125 12.18 -4.20 7.35
CA GLN A 125 11.00 -3.64 6.66
C GLN A 125 10.36 -4.67 5.71
N GLN A 126 11.15 -5.49 5.01
CA GLN A 126 10.63 -6.59 4.20
C GLN A 126 9.89 -7.62 5.07
N GLN A 127 10.47 -8.02 6.21
CA GLN A 127 9.81 -8.97 7.13
C GLN A 127 8.49 -8.41 7.68
N VAL A 128 8.44 -7.11 8.00
CA VAL A 128 7.20 -6.43 8.39
C VAL A 128 6.16 -6.52 7.27
N ALA A 129 6.51 -6.17 6.04
CA ALA A 129 5.58 -6.23 4.91
C ALA A 129 5.06 -7.65 4.64
N GLU A 130 5.89 -8.68 4.84
CA GLU A 130 5.48 -10.09 4.71
C GLU A 130 4.48 -10.50 5.80
N LEU A 131 4.68 -10.06 7.05
CA LEU A 131 3.74 -10.31 8.14
C LEU A 131 2.44 -9.50 7.98
N GLU A 132 2.50 -8.26 7.50
CA GLU A 132 1.33 -7.46 7.16
C GLU A 132 0.49 -8.10 6.06
N LEU A 133 1.14 -8.70 5.05
CA LEU A 133 0.43 -9.50 4.03
C LEU A 133 -0.27 -10.71 4.65
N GLN A 134 0.36 -11.39 5.61
CA GLN A 134 -0.26 -12.52 6.31
C GLN A 134 -1.44 -12.07 7.19
N ASP A 135 -1.28 -10.98 7.95
CA ASP A 135 -2.35 -10.42 8.79
C ASP A 135 -3.54 -9.96 7.92
N ASN A 136 -3.27 -9.27 6.81
CA ASN A 136 -4.31 -8.84 5.87
C ASN A 136 -5.07 -10.02 5.25
N ARG A 137 -4.38 -11.11 4.91
CA ARG A 137 -5.05 -12.34 4.44
C ARG A 137 -6.00 -12.90 5.49
N GLN A 138 -5.59 -12.94 6.75
CA GLN A 138 -6.44 -13.41 7.85
C GLN A 138 -7.64 -12.49 8.05
N GLU A 139 -7.44 -11.18 7.99
CA GLU A 139 -8.50 -10.19 8.12
C GLU A 139 -9.53 -10.31 6.97
N VAL A 140 -9.06 -10.41 5.73
CA VAL A 140 -9.93 -10.61 4.55
C VAL A 140 -10.74 -11.89 4.70
N ARG A 141 -10.11 -13.01 5.12
CA ARG A 141 -10.81 -14.28 5.34
C ARG A 141 -11.84 -14.17 6.46
N PHE A 142 -11.52 -13.50 7.54
CA PHE A 142 -12.45 -13.27 8.65
C PHE A 142 -13.69 -12.48 8.21
N LEU A 143 -13.49 -11.38 7.47
CA LEU A 143 -14.61 -10.60 6.91
C LEU A 143 -15.46 -11.39 5.92
N LEU A 144 -14.81 -12.18 5.06
CA LEU A 144 -15.52 -13.02 4.09
C LEU A 144 -16.39 -14.07 4.77
N VAL A 145 -15.91 -14.72 5.82
CA VAL A 145 -16.69 -15.68 6.60
C VAL A 145 -17.88 -14.98 7.25
N GLY A 146 -17.68 -13.79 7.84
CA GLY A 146 -18.75 -13.00 8.42
C GLY A 146 -19.86 -12.69 7.41
N TYR A 147 -19.50 -12.16 6.24
CA TYR A 147 -20.47 -11.86 5.17
C TYR A 147 -21.14 -13.11 4.59
N TYR A 148 -20.40 -14.21 4.49
CA TYR A 148 -20.95 -15.48 4.01
C TYR A 148 -22.02 -16.05 4.95
N LEU A 149 -21.76 -16.04 6.26
CA LEU A 149 -22.73 -16.49 7.27
C LEU A 149 -23.93 -15.55 7.35
N GLU A 150 -23.73 -14.24 7.26
CA GLU A 150 -24.83 -13.27 7.20
C GLU A 150 -25.69 -13.48 5.94
N LEU A 151 -25.07 -13.73 4.78
CA LEU A 151 -25.81 -14.03 3.55
C LEU A 151 -26.66 -15.29 3.69
N TYR A 152 -26.10 -16.35 4.30
CA TYR A 152 -26.83 -17.57 4.61
C TYR A 152 -28.05 -17.30 5.53
N GLN A 153 -27.84 -16.53 6.58
CA GLN A 153 -28.93 -16.14 7.51
C GLN A 153 -30.05 -15.35 6.78
N LEU A 154 -29.66 -14.43 5.88
CA LEU A 154 -30.62 -13.63 5.14
C LEU A 154 -31.44 -14.47 4.14
N TYR A 155 -30.86 -15.48 3.51
CA TYR A 155 -31.61 -16.39 2.65
C TYR A 155 -32.64 -17.21 3.46
N ASN A 156 -32.27 -17.72 4.62
CA ASN A 156 -33.22 -18.41 5.52
C ASN A 156 -34.33 -17.46 5.99
N GLN A 157 -33.99 -16.22 6.33
CA GLN A 157 -34.96 -15.21 6.72
C GLN A 157 -35.92 -14.86 5.57
N GLN A 158 -35.43 -14.79 4.34
CA GLN A 158 -36.26 -14.58 3.14
C GLN A 158 -37.29 -15.70 3.00
N GLU A 159 -36.87 -16.95 3.11
CA GLU A 159 -37.76 -18.12 3.04
C GLU A 159 -38.86 -18.08 4.10
N VAL A 160 -38.49 -17.72 5.33
CA VAL A 160 -39.43 -17.57 6.46
C VAL A 160 -40.48 -16.46 6.15
N TYR A 161 -40.04 -15.30 5.65
CA TYR A 161 -40.94 -14.24 5.24
C TYR A 161 -41.89 -14.69 4.12
N GLU A 162 -41.41 -15.37 3.08
CA GLU A 162 -42.18 -15.85 1.97
C GLU A 162 -43.29 -16.82 2.43
N LYS A 163 -42.96 -17.79 3.30
CA LYS A 163 -43.93 -18.72 3.89
C LYS A 163 -44.97 -18.01 4.78
N ASN A 164 -44.55 -17.07 5.61
CA ASN A 164 -45.44 -16.32 6.49
C ASN A 164 -46.41 -15.42 5.67
N ILE A 165 -45.93 -14.82 4.58
CA ILE A 165 -46.78 -14.03 3.65
C ILE A 165 -47.81 -14.91 3.02
N GLU A 166 -47.47 -16.11 2.56
CA GLU A 166 -48.41 -17.07 1.96
C GLU A 166 -49.50 -17.45 2.95
N GLN A 167 -49.12 -17.83 4.17
CA GLN A 167 -50.06 -18.19 5.27
C GLN A 167 -50.97 -17.01 5.65
N THR A 168 -50.42 -15.79 5.77
CA THR A 168 -51.20 -14.61 6.12
C THR A 168 -52.17 -14.23 5.03
N ARG A 169 -51.83 -14.41 3.75
CA ARG A 169 -52.74 -14.20 2.62
C ARG A 169 -53.92 -15.16 2.66
N LEU A 170 -53.73 -16.41 3.02
CA LEU A 170 -54.81 -17.37 3.20
C LEU A 170 -55.74 -16.93 4.33
N LEU A 171 -55.13 -16.54 5.48
CA LEU A 171 -55.88 -16.07 6.63
C LEU A 171 -56.73 -14.80 6.35
N VAL A 172 -56.17 -13.84 5.59
CA VAL A 172 -56.95 -12.65 5.14
C VAL A 172 -58.18 -13.07 4.32
N LYS A 173 -58.06 -14.05 3.41
CA LYS A 173 -59.17 -14.56 2.64
C LYS A 173 -60.25 -15.22 3.52
N GLU A 174 -59.84 -16.02 4.49
CA GLU A 174 -60.74 -16.68 5.44
C GLU A 174 -61.55 -15.67 6.28
N ILE A 175 -60.87 -14.63 6.79
CA ILE A 175 -61.52 -13.58 7.59
C ILE A 175 -62.41 -12.71 6.73
N GLN A 176 -62.07 -12.43 5.45
CA GLN A 176 -62.96 -11.76 4.53
C GLN A 176 -64.24 -12.55 4.27
N ALA A 177 -64.14 -13.87 4.11
CA ALA A 177 -65.31 -14.76 3.97
C ALA A 177 -66.14 -14.78 5.26
N ALA A 178 -65.53 -14.86 6.43
CA ALA A 178 -66.22 -14.80 7.72
C ALA A 178 -66.95 -13.46 7.95
N PHE A 179 -66.34 -12.35 7.51
CA PHE A 179 -66.98 -11.04 7.56
C PHE A 179 -68.26 -10.99 6.68
N GLN A 180 -68.21 -11.56 5.47
CA GLN A 180 -69.37 -11.65 4.58
C GLN A 180 -70.50 -12.45 5.19
N GLN A 181 -70.18 -13.44 6.08
CA GLN A 181 -71.18 -14.25 6.81
C GLN A 181 -71.59 -13.59 8.14
N GLY A 182 -71.08 -12.41 8.47
CA GLY A 182 -71.39 -11.69 9.72
C GLY A 182 -70.71 -12.23 10.99
N THR A 183 -69.75 -13.13 10.83
CA THR A 183 -69.03 -13.78 11.97
C THR A 183 -67.70 -13.15 12.34
N ALA A 184 -67.19 -12.18 11.54
CA ALA A 184 -65.99 -11.42 11.82
C ALA A 184 -66.22 -9.91 11.66
N LEU A 185 -65.34 -9.08 12.28
CA LEU A 185 -65.38 -7.63 12.23
C LEU A 185 -64.49 -7.06 11.11
N LYS A 186 -64.85 -5.91 10.58
CA LYS A 186 -64.04 -5.18 9.59
C LYS A 186 -62.65 -4.83 10.15
N SER A 187 -62.55 -4.58 11.44
CA SER A 187 -61.30 -4.35 12.15
C SER A 187 -60.31 -5.54 12.09
N ASP A 188 -60.86 -6.77 12.05
CA ASP A 188 -60.04 -7.97 11.97
C ASP A 188 -59.40 -8.09 10.58
N ILE A 189 -60.13 -7.79 9.53
CA ILE A 189 -59.55 -7.71 8.17
C ILE A 189 -58.44 -6.71 8.13
N THR A 190 -58.65 -5.47 8.62
CA THR A 190 -57.64 -4.42 8.61
C THR A 190 -56.38 -4.83 9.41
N ARG A 191 -56.54 -5.54 10.54
CA ARG A 191 -55.42 -6.04 11.35
C ARG A 191 -54.52 -6.99 10.53
N TYR A 192 -55.12 -7.97 9.86
CA TYR A 192 -54.35 -8.97 9.11
C TYR A 192 -53.79 -8.40 7.79
N GLU A 193 -54.45 -7.44 7.17
CA GLU A 193 -53.91 -6.70 6.03
C GLU A 193 -52.69 -5.87 6.43
N LEU A 194 -52.71 -5.19 7.59
CA LEU A 194 -51.53 -4.51 8.14
C LEU A 194 -50.38 -5.49 8.46
N GLN A 195 -50.70 -6.67 9.03
CA GLN A 195 -49.69 -7.71 9.28
C GLN A 195 -49.04 -8.17 7.96
N LEU A 196 -49.86 -8.40 6.92
CA LEU A 196 -49.38 -8.78 5.58
C LEU A 196 -48.42 -7.71 5.01
N GLN A 197 -48.81 -6.43 5.06
CA GLN A 197 -47.95 -5.33 4.60
C GLN A 197 -46.62 -5.24 5.36
N ASN A 198 -46.63 -5.46 6.67
CA ASN A 198 -45.42 -5.48 7.49
C ASN A 198 -44.48 -6.64 7.09
N LEU A 199 -45.04 -7.82 6.79
CA LEU A 199 -44.27 -8.96 6.31
C LEU A 199 -43.66 -8.70 4.91
N GLU A 200 -44.45 -8.11 4.01
CA GLU A 200 -43.97 -7.72 2.66
C GLU A 200 -42.87 -6.65 2.71
N LEU A 201 -42.99 -5.68 3.62
CA LEU A 201 -41.91 -4.70 3.90
C LEU A 201 -40.64 -5.38 4.43
N GLY A 202 -40.81 -6.32 5.39
CA GLY A 202 -39.70 -7.11 5.92
C GLY A 202 -38.98 -7.93 4.84
N LEU A 203 -39.73 -8.58 3.95
CA LEU A 203 -39.22 -9.32 2.80
C LEU A 203 -38.43 -8.41 1.85
N THR A 204 -38.98 -7.24 1.53
CA THR A 204 -38.33 -6.26 0.65
C THR A 204 -37.00 -5.78 1.24
N SER A 205 -36.99 -5.47 2.52
CA SER A 205 -35.78 -5.08 3.26
C SER A 205 -34.72 -6.19 3.22
N THR A 206 -35.13 -7.44 3.51
CA THR A 206 -34.24 -8.61 3.47
C THR A 206 -33.65 -8.83 2.07
N ARG A 207 -34.44 -8.76 1.03
CA ARG A 207 -33.97 -8.87 -0.36
C ARG A 207 -32.96 -7.78 -0.73
N ASN A 208 -33.16 -6.55 -0.25
CA ASN A 208 -32.22 -5.45 -0.49
C ASN A 208 -30.89 -5.70 0.26
N ARG A 209 -30.93 -6.20 1.51
CA ARG A 209 -29.73 -6.57 2.26
C ARG A 209 -28.95 -7.69 1.56
N ILE A 210 -29.64 -8.72 1.05
CA ILE A 210 -29.02 -9.79 0.25
C ILE A 210 -28.28 -9.20 -0.95
N LYS A 211 -28.89 -8.30 -1.71
CA LYS A 211 -28.25 -7.67 -2.87
C LYS A 211 -26.99 -6.89 -2.49
N ILE A 212 -27.06 -6.10 -1.41
CA ILE A 212 -25.92 -5.31 -0.93
C ILE A 212 -24.79 -6.23 -0.51
N LEU A 213 -25.08 -7.22 0.31
CA LEU A 213 -24.09 -8.15 0.85
C LEU A 213 -23.46 -9.02 -0.25
N ASN A 214 -24.28 -9.50 -1.18
CA ASN A 214 -23.80 -10.23 -2.36
C ASN A 214 -22.82 -9.38 -3.17
N ARG A 215 -23.11 -8.09 -3.37
CA ARG A 215 -22.21 -7.18 -4.09
C ARG A 215 -20.90 -6.92 -3.33
N GLN A 216 -20.94 -6.84 -2.02
CA GLN A 216 -19.74 -6.73 -1.19
C GLN A 216 -18.86 -7.98 -1.33
N LEU A 217 -19.44 -9.17 -1.24
CA LEU A 217 -18.74 -10.44 -1.42
C LEU A 217 -18.13 -10.55 -2.83
N THR A 218 -18.93 -10.35 -3.88
CA THR A 218 -18.42 -10.45 -5.27
C THR A 218 -17.28 -9.48 -5.52
N THR A 219 -17.33 -8.26 -4.97
CA THR A 219 -16.27 -7.27 -5.08
C THR A 219 -14.99 -7.72 -4.36
N MET A 220 -15.11 -8.29 -3.16
CA MET A 220 -13.94 -8.73 -2.37
C MET A 220 -13.23 -9.91 -2.99
N ILE A 221 -13.98 -10.84 -3.61
CA ILE A 221 -13.41 -12.05 -4.25
C ILE A 221 -13.16 -11.87 -5.76
N GLY A 222 -13.46 -10.70 -6.32
CA GLY A 222 -13.20 -10.35 -7.71
C GLY A 222 -14.09 -11.06 -8.73
N LEU A 223 -15.31 -11.42 -8.35
CA LEU A 223 -16.33 -11.92 -9.26
C LEU A 223 -17.11 -10.77 -9.92
N ALA A 224 -17.79 -11.07 -11.03
CA ALA A 224 -18.67 -10.10 -11.68
C ALA A 224 -19.78 -9.65 -10.72
N PRO A 225 -20.15 -8.35 -10.69
CA PRO A 225 -21.14 -7.82 -9.74
C PRO A 225 -22.53 -8.45 -9.87
N GLU A 226 -22.83 -9.01 -11.03
CA GLU A 226 -24.13 -9.66 -11.37
C GLU A 226 -24.19 -11.12 -10.88
N THR A 227 -23.07 -11.69 -10.44
CA THR A 227 -23.03 -13.06 -9.92
C THR A 227 -23.81 -13.15 -8.61
N VAL A 228 -24.80 -14.04 -8.53
CA VAL A 228 -25.54 -14.33 -7.31
C VAL A 228 -24.87 -15.49 -6.59
N ILE A 229 -24.36 -15.21 -5.39
CA ILE A 229 -23.70 -16.19 -4.54
C ILE A 229 -24.76 -16.93 -3.72
N LEU A 230 -24.77 -18.25 -3.83
CA LEU A 230 -25.54 -19.12 -2.96
C LEU A 230 -24.57 -19.81 -1.99
N PRO A 231 -24.76 -19.65 -0.66
CA PRO A 231 -23.94 -20.33 0.32
C PRO A 231 -24.12 -21.85 0.26
N ASP A 232 -23.01 -22.60 0.32
CA ASP A 232 -23.05 -24.05 0.42
C ASP A 232 -23.42 -24.46 1.86
N THR A 233 -24.57 -25.09 2.03
CA THR A 233 -25.09 -25.50 3.34
C THR A 233 -24.42 -26.75 3.88
N THR A 234 -23.71 -27.53 3.06
CA THR A 234 -23.11 -28.80 3.47
C THR A 234 -21.97 -28.62 4.47
N VAL A 235 -21.31 -27.46 4.43
CA VAL A 235 -20.19 -27.11 5.34
C VAL A 235 -20.67 -26.90 6.78
N LEU A 236 -21.88 -26.37 6.96
CA LEU A 236 -22.45 -26.10 8.30
C LEU A 236 -22.85 -27.35 9.06
N ALA A 237 -23.05 -28.47 8.36
CA ALA A 237 -23.33 -29.78 8.96
C ALA A 237 -22.07 -30.51 9.46
N ARG A 238 -20.87 -30.07 9.08
CA ARG A 238 -19.63 -30.65 9.62
C ARG A 238 -19.41 -30.16 11.03
N ASN A 239 -19.32 -31.10 11.97
CA ASN A 239 -18.96 -30.84 13.35
C ASN A 239 -17.69 -29.98 13.40
N ILE A 240 -17.80 -28.78 13.94
CA ILE A 240 -16.65 -27.98 14.28
C ILE A 240 -15.99 -28.69 15.47
N GLU A 241 -14.94 -29.45 15.20
CA GLU A 241 -14.12 -30.03 16.27
C GLU A 241 -13.67 -28.90 17.18
N ARG A 242 -14.08 -28.98 18.46
CA ARG A 242 -13.59 -28.09 19.49
C ARG A 242 -12.08 -28.26 19.58
N ARG A 243 -11.33 -27.28 19.14
CA ARG A 243 -9.89 -27.26 19.39
C ARG A 243 -9.65 -27.09 20.88
N ASP A 244 -8.89 -28.02 21.45
CA ASP A 244 -8.56 -27.99 22.87
C ASP A 244 -7.82 -26.70 23.26
N GLU A 245 -7.98 -26.30 24.51
CA GLU A 245 -7.43 -25.07 25.10
C GLU A 245 -5.89 -24.97 24.95
N LEU A 246 -5.19 -26.10 24.93
CA LEU A 246 -3.76 -26.23 24.66
C LEU A 246 -3.35 -25.76 23.26
N SER A 247 -4.25 -25.86 22.27
CA SER A 247 -3.97 -25.38 20.90
C SER A 247 -3.95 -23.85 20.82
N TRP A 248 -4.65 -23.14 21.72
CA TRP A 248 -4.68 -21.68 21.78
C TRP A 248 -3.35 -21.07 22.25
N GLN A 249 -2.63 -21.74 23.17
CA GLN A 249 -1.33 -21.25 23.63
C GLN A 249 -0.26 -21.34 22.55
N GLY A 250 -0.27 -22.41 21.73
CA GLY A 250 0.61 -22.50 20.55
C GLY A 250 0.32 -21.44 19.49
N MET A 251 -0.97 -21.15 19.24
CA MET A 251 -1.39 -20.14 18.26
C MET A 251 -1.01 -18.71 18.67
N LYS A 252 -0.85 -18.43 19.96
CA LYS A 252 -0.43 -17.10 20.45
C LYS A 252 0.94 -16.71 19.92
N ASN A 253 1.88 -17.66 19.89
CA ASN A 253 3.25 -17.43 19.41
C ASN A 253 3.36 -17.32 17.87
N GLU A 254 2.34 -17.73 17.13
CA GLU A 254 2.30 -17.68 15.66
C GLU A 254 1.55 -16.46 15.12
N SER A 255 0.94 -15.65 16.01
CA SER A 255 0.19 -14.46 15.59
C SER A 255 1.08 -13.47 14.83
N PRO A 256 0.72 -13.09 13.58
CA PRO A 256 1.45 -12.09 12.82
C PRO A 256 1.57 -10.75 13.57
N ARG A 257 0.54 -10.36 14.32
CA ARG A 257 0.50 -9.10 15.09
C ARG A 257 1.51 -9.06 16.23
N LEU A 258 1.73 -10.19 16.92
CA LEU A 258 2.78 -10.27 17.94
C LEU A 258 4.17 -10.19 17.30
N LYS A 259 4.39 -10.92 16.21
CA LYS A 259 5.64 -10.86 15.46
C LYS A 259 5.91 -9.44 14.90
N LEU A 260 4.89 -8.73 14.46
CA LEU A 260 4.99 -7.33 14.03
C LEU A 260 5.43 -6.41 15.18
N ALA A 261 4.91 -6.60 16.39
CA ALA A 261 5.34 -5.84 17.56
C ALA A 261 6.82 -6.11 17.90
N ASP A 262 7.25 -7.37 17.89
CA ASP A 262 8.65 -7.75 18.12
C ASP A 262 9.59 -7.13 17.08
N LEU A 263 9.22 -7.18 15.79
CA LEU A 263 9.97 -6.52 14.72
C LEU A 263 10.01 -5.00 14.89
N GLY A 264 8.92 -4.39 15.36
CA GLY A 264 8.88 -2.96 15.69
C GLY A 264 9.94 -2.56 16.71
N VAL A 265 10.09 -3.37 17.77
CA VAL A 265 11.14 -3.19 18.78
C VAL A 265 12.54 -3.36 18.14
N GLU A 266 12.73 -4.39 17.31
CA GLU A 266 14.02 -4.63 16.65
C GLU A 266 14.38 -3.50 15.69
N MET A 267 13.45 -3.02 14.86
CA MET A 267 13.63 -1.86 13.99
C MET A 267 14.03 -0.61 14.77
N SER A 268 13.35 -0.34 15.90
CA SER A 268 13.71 0.76 16.79
C SER A 268 15.13 0.68 17.30
N LYS A 269 15.61 -0.52 17.68
CA LYS A 269 17.00 -0.76 18.09
C LYS A 269 17.99 -0.49 16.95
N LYS A 270 17.69 -0.98 15.72
CA LYS A 270 18.54 -0.73 14.53
C LYS A 270 18.56 0.75 14.15
N GLN A 271 17.45 1.45 14.27
CA GLN A 271 17.36 2.90 14.07
C GLN A 271 18.22 3.65 15.10
N GLN A 272 18.22 3.22 16.36
CA GLN A 272 19.11 3.78 17.38
C GLN A 272 20.59 3.58 17.01
N ASP A 273 20.95 2.41 16.49
CA ASP A 273 22.32 2.12 16.05
C ASP A 273 22.73 2.95 14.83
N LEU A 274 21.78 3.24 13.92
CA LEU A 274 22.00 4.14 12.78
C LEU A 274 22.32 5.56 13.25
N VAL A 275 21.60 6.07 14.26
CA VAL A 275 21.91 7.36 14.89
C VAL A 275 23.30 7.38 15.54
N ARG A 276 23.70 6.26 16.17
CA ARG A 276 25.06 6.11 16.72
C ARG A 276 26.14 6.14 15.64
N ALA A 277 25.88 5.54 14.47
CA ALA A 277 26.81 5.53 13.34
C ALA A 277 27.18 6.96 12.88
N GLY A 278 26.24 7.89 12.93
CA GLY A 278 26.49 9.31 12.59
C GLY A 278 27.47 10.06 13.50
N ARG A 279 27.98 9.42 14.57
CA ARG A 279 29.05 9.96 15.43
C ARG A 279 30.44 9.49 15.01
N ARG A 280 30.54 8.65 14.00
CA ARG A 280 31.79 8.09 13.50
C ARG A 280 32.27 8.85 12.28
N PRO A 281 33.59 8.87 12.00
CA PRO A 281 34.08 9.50 10.77
C PRO A 281 33.59 8.76 9.52
N ASN A 282 33.49 9.50 8.42
CA ASN A 282 33.29 8.92 7.10
C ASN A 282 34.62 8.91 6.38
N ILE A 283 34.97 7.79 5.76
CA ILE A 283 36.17 7.59 4.95
C ILE A 283 35.72 7.20 3.55
N GLY A 284 36.19 7.92 2.55
CA GLY A 284 35.86 7.64 1.15
C GLY A 284 37.10 7.81 0.25
N LEU A 285 37.06 7.10 -0.87
CA LEU A 285 37.95 7.34 -1.99
C LEU A 285 37.27 8.35 -2.93
N VAL A 286 38.06 9.30 -3.43
CA VAL A 286 37.58 10.31 -4.38
C VAL A 286 38.50 10.31 -5.58
N ALA A 287 37.96 10.27 -6.76
CA ALA A 287 38.67 10.50 -8.01
C ALA A 287 37.91 11.58 -8.77
N ALA A 288 38.63 12.57 -9.29
CA ALA A 288 38.01 13.62 -10.10
C ALA A 288 38.89 14.00 -11.27
N ASN A 289 38.25 14.40 -12.35
CA ASN A 289 38.86 15.12 -13.48
C ASN A 289 38.09 16.42 -13.65
N ASN A 290 38.81 17.54 -13.71
CA ASN A 290 38.26 18.87 -13.86
C ASN A 290 38.86 19.52 -15.13
N PHE A 291 38.03 20.19 -15.85
CA PHE A 291 38.39 21.00 -17.00
C PHE A 291 37.76 22.37 -16.82
N ASP A 292 38.57 23.30 -16.35
CA ASP A 292 38.13 24.63 -15.91
C ASP A 292 38.78 25.72 -16.75
N GLY A 293 38.06 26.80 -17.04
CA GLY A 293 38.59 27.97 -17.71
C GLY A 293 37.64 29.18 -17.58
N PRO A 294 38.17 30.37 -17.52
CA PRO A 294 39.54 30.81 -17.33
C PRO A 294 40.07 30.61 -15.91
N ILE A 295 41.40 30.72 -15.72
CA ILE A 295 42.02 30.64 -14.39
C ILE A 295 41.92 32.03 -13.77
N LEU A 296 41.04 32.16 -12.74
CA LEU A 296 40.70 33.45 -12.12
C LEU A 296 41.52 33.77 -10.86
N ILE A 297 42.36 32.84 -10.40
CA ILE A 297 43.17 33.01 -9.15
C ILE A 297 44.33 33.99 -9.36
N GLU A 298 44.80 34.09 -10.63
CA GLU A 298 45.88 35.01 -11.00
C GLU A 298 45.30 36.39 -11.37
N VAL A 299 46.08 37.44 -11.09
CA VAL A 299 45.74 38.82 -11.49
C VAL A 299 46.92 39.41 -12.29
N PRO A 300 46.77 39.66 -13.57
CA PRO A 300 45.56 39.48 -14.43
C PRO A 300 45.21 37.99 -14.61
N PRO A 301 43.91 37.67 -14.76
CA PRO A 301 43.43 36.30 -15.01
C PRO A 301 44.00 35.71 -16.31
N ILE A 302 44.25 34.40 -16.28
CA ILE A 302 44.77 33.68 -17.47
C ILE A 302 43.58 33.13 -18.25
N ASP A 303 43.40 33.62 -19.47
CA ASP A 303 42.35 33.15 -20.42
C ASP A 303 42.77 31.84 -21.12
N LYS A 304 42.83 30.75 -20.32
CA LYS A 304 43.15 29.41 -20.80
C LYS A 304 42.34 28.38 -20.04
N ASN A 305 42.07 27.25 -20.67
CA ASN A 305 41.51 26.08 -20.03
C ASN A 305 42.60 25.24 -19.34
N PHE A 306 42.30 24.74 -18.17
CA PHE A 306 43.20 23.90 -17.39
C PHE A 306 42.52 22.55 -17.08
N ASN A 307 43.17 21.45 -17.48
CA ASN A 307 42.68 20.10 -17.19
C ASN A 307 43.62 19.46 -16.15
N TYR A 308 43.00 18.98 -15.08
CA TYR A 308 43.73 18.23 -14.04
C TYR A 308 42.87 17.12 -13.44
N TRP A 309 43.53 16.12 -12.98
CA TRP A 309 42.85 15.01 -12.29
C TRP A 309 43.55 14.70 -10.98
N TYR A 310 42.80 14.13 -10.05
CA TYR A 310 43.38 13.64 -8.80
C TYR A 310 42.60 12.41 -8.31
N VAL A 311 43.31 11.57 -7.52
CA VAL A 311 42.78 10.48 -6.75
C VAL A 311 43.24 10.64 -5.33
N GLY A 312 42.35 10.49 -4.36
CA GLY A 312 42.68 10.71 -2.97
C GLY A 312 41.76 9.98 -1.99
N ILE A 313 42.16 10.00 -0.72
CA ILE A 313 41.35 9.52 0.39
C ILE A 313 40.81 10.73 1.14
N GLY A 314 39.48 10.82 1.25
CA GLY A 314 38.82 11.85 2.07
C GLY A 314 38.38 11.29 3.41
N ILE A 315 38.72 11.97 4.50
CA ILE A 315 38.24 11.68 5.84
C ILE A 315 37.41 12.89 6.28
N SER A 316 36.13 12.67 6.57
CA SER A 316 35.24 13.73 7.07
C SER A 316 34.66 13.35 8.42
N TYR A 317 34.71 14.29 9.37
CA TYR A 317 34.13 14.14 10.69
C TYR A 317 33.33 15.39 11.07
N LYS A 318 32.10 15.20 11.47
CA LYS A 318 31.20 16.29 11.87
C LYS A 318 31.29 16.49 13.39
N PHE A 319 32.05 17.48 13.86
CA PHE A 319 32.22 17.77 15.30
C PHE A 319 30.90 18.16 15.98
N ASP A 320 29.99 18.80 15.26
CA ASP A 320 28.63 19.12 15.76
C ASP A 320 27.78 17.88 16.05
N ALA A 321 28.12 16.74 15.45
CA ALA A 321 27.48 15.45 15.75
C ALA A 321 27.68 15.02 17.21
N LEU A 322 28.73 15.48 17.89
CA LEU A 322 28.99 15.15 19.31
C LEU A 322 27.84 15.65 20.21
N PHE A 323 27.29 16.84 19.95
CA PHE A 323 26.19 17.40 20.75
C PHE A 323 24.82 17.24 20.12
N LYS A 324 24.69 17.39 18.81
CA LYS A 324 23.39 17.23 18.12
C LYS A 324 22.89 15.79 18.17
N ASN A 325 23.78 14.81 17.96
CA ASN A 325 23.38 13.39 18.00
C ASN A 325 23.02 12.91 19.41
N ASN A 326 23.44 13.57 20.49
CA ASN A 326 23.00 13.24 21.84
C ASN A 326 21.48 13.37 21.99
N LYS A 327 20.90 14.46 21.44
CA LYS A 327 19.45 14.68 21.47
C LYS A 327 18.72 13.66 20.61
N LYS A 328 19.23 13.38 19.39
CA LYS A 328 18.68 12.33 18.50
C LYS A 328 18.76 10.94 19.12
N LEU A 329 19.85 10.62 19.81
CA LEU A 329 20.02 9.34 20.50
C LEU A 329 19.06 9.20 21.68
N LYS A 330 18.82 10.29 22.44
CA LYS A 330 17.82 10.29 23.51
C LYS A 330 16.41 10.06 22.95
N GLN A 331 16.07 10.73 21.84
CA GLN A 331 14.81 10.53 21.14
C GLN A 331 14.66 9.07 20.67
N ALA A 332 15.69 8.50 20.02
CA ALA A 332 15.67 7.12 19.55
C ALA A 332 15.53 6.10 20.70
N ARG A 333 16.15 6.35 21.85
CA ARG A 333 15.98 5.52 23.07
C ARG A 333 14.55 5.55 23.59
N ILE A 334 13.91 6.74 23.57
CA ILE A 334 12.51 6.87 23.97
C ILE A 334 11.61 6.11 22.99
N ALA A 335 11.87 6.23 21.68
CA ALA A 335 11.15 5.47 20.65
C ALA A 335 11.27 3.95 20.85
N THR A 336 12.47 3.45 21.18
CA THR A 336 12.69 2.01 21.49
C THR A 336 11.95 1.55 22.75
N ARG A 337 11.74 2.43 23.74
CA ARG A 337 10.97 2.09 24.95
C ARG A 337 9.46 2.11 24.70
N LYS A 338 9.03 2.89 23.71
CA LYS A 338 7.61 3.00 23.32
C LYS A 338 7.17 1.83 22.44
N ALA A 339 8.06 1.33 21.57
CA ALA A 339 7.80 0.18 20.72
C ALA A 339 7.66 -1.11 21.54
#